data_cf240faeb2c7096956913d29b3533341
#
_entry.id   cf240faeb2c7096956913d29b3533341
#
_cell.length_a   1.000
_cell.length_b   1.000
_cell.length_c   1.000
_cell.angle_alpha   90.00
_cell.angle_beta   90.00
_cell.angle_gamma   90.00
#
_symmetry.space_group_name_H-M   'P 1'
#
loop_
_entity.id
_entity.type
_entity.pdbx_description
1 polymer ?
#
loop_
_entity_poly.entity_id
_entity_poly.type
_entity_poly.pdbx_seq_one_letter_code
_entity_poly.pdbx_strand_id
1 'polypeptide(L)'
;MAKFDIYGIDDLMKDLNQIDVDRIAPKMLEESVPILEKAVKAEAAKHKDTGAMEESIKATGADINAKGHYICVRPTGRDEKGVRNMEKVVYMEYGTSKQKETPVLSPAVRKAEGPVLEKMQEVFNREAEHL
;
A
#
# COMPACT_ATOMS: atom_id res chain seq x y z
N MET A 1 13.56 -29.68 -26.62
CA MET A 1 13.01 -28.95 -25.46
C MET A 1 12.65 -29.98 -24.38
N ALA A 2 13.24 -29.83 -23.22
CA ALA A 2 12.91 -30.72 -22.11
C ALA A 2 11.50 -30.45 -21.65
N LYS A 3 10.68 -31.49 -21.63
CA LYS A 3 9.31 -31.40 -21.16
C LYS A 3 9.26 -31.97 -19.74
N PHE A 4 8.88 -31.10 -18.80
CA PHE A 4 8.71 -31.54 -17.43
C PHE A 4 7.24 -31.91 -17.20
N ASP A 5 7.01 -33.20 -16.96
CA ASP A 5 5.71 -33.66 -16.48
C ASP A 5 5.77 -33.72 -14.97
N ILE A 6 5.33 -32.67 -14.31
CA ILE A 6 5.24 -32.62 -12.85
C ILE A 6 3.81 -32.95 -12.46
N TYR A 7 3.62 -34.04 -11.74
CA TYR A 7 2.31 -34.43 -11.23
C TYR A 7 1.79 -33.39 -10.27
N GLY A 8 0.54 -33.00 -10.46
CA GLY A 8 -0.12 -32.01 -9.63
C GLY A 8 -0.03 -30.59 -10.16
N ILE A 9 0.76 -30.32 -11.21
CA ILE A 9 0.88 -28.96 -11.75
C ILE A 9 -0.43 -28.52 -12.43
N ASP A 10 -1.10 -29.45 -13.13
CA ASP A 10 -2.39 -29.17 -13.74
C ASP A 10 -3.46 -28.88 -12.66
N ASP A 11 -3.42 -29.63 -11.55
CA ASP A 11 -4.32 -29.41 -10.43
C ASP A 11 -4.03 -28.07 -9.76
N LEU A 12 -2.75 -27.72 -9.60
CA LEU A 12 -2.35 -26.43 -9.04
C LEU A 12 -2.83 -25.28 -9.93
N MET A 13 -2.62 -25.39 -11.24
CA MET A 13 -3.07 -24.38 -12.19
C MET A 13 -4.59 -24.24 -12.19
N LYS A 14 -5.31 -25.34 -12.08
CA LYS A 14 -6.75 -25.36 -11.97
C LYS A 14 -7.20 -24.66 -10.67
N ASP A 15 -6.56 -24.96 -9.56
CA ASP A 15 -6.85 -24.33 -8.28
C ASP A 15 -6.58 -22.84 -8.34
N LEU A 16 -5.46 -22.42 -8.94
CA LEU A 16 -5.12 -21.02 -9.12
C LEU A 16 -6.16 -20.30 -10.00
N ASN A 17 -6.65 -20.96 -11.05
CA ASN A 17 -7.69 -20.39 -11.91
C ASN A 17 -9.04 -20.28 -11.22
N GLN A 18 -9.28 -21.08 -10.17
CA GLN A 18 -10.51 -20.99 -9.36
C GLN A 18 -10.43 -19.84 -8.35
N ILE A 19 -9.23 -19.35 -8.05
CA ILE A 19 -9.06 -18.19 -7.18
C ILE A 19 -9.52 -16.96 -7.94
N ASP A 20 -10.57 -16.33 -7.46
CA ASP A 20 -11.08 -15.09 -8.05
C ASP A 20 -10.24 -13.92 -7.54
N VAL A 21 -9.15 -13.63 -8.24
CA VAL A 21 -8.21 -12.56 -7.88
C VAL A 21 -8.93 -11.20 -7.88
N ASP A 22 -9.85 -10.99 -8.81
CA ASP A 22 -10.57 -9.72 -8.90
C ASP A 22 -11.54 -9.51 -7.73
N ARG A 23 -11.92 -10.60 -7.04
CA ARG A 23 -12.72 -10.53 -5.82
C ARG A 23 -11.86 -10.42 -4.57
N ILE A 24 -10.77 -11.18 -4.51
CA ILE A 24 -9.93 -11.31 -3.30
C ILE A 24 -8.97 -10.14 -3.14
N ALA A 25 -8.31 -9.71 -4.23
CA ALA A 25 -7.29 -8.68 -4.16
C ALA A 25 -7.79 -7.35 -3.57
N PRO A 26 -8.96 -6.81 -3.99
CA PRO A 26 -9.46 -5.60 -3.34
C PRO A 26 -9.69 -5.74 -1.84
N LYS A 27 -10.16 -6.90 -1.39
CA LYS A 27 -10.36 -7.16 0.05
C LYS A 27 -9.04 -7.20 0.80
N MET A 28 -8.01 -7.83 0.24
CA MET A 28 -6.67 -7.83 0.82
C MET A 28 -6.15 -6.40 0.99
N LEU A 29 -6.30 -5.59 -0.04
CA LEU A 29 -5.85 -4.20 -0.03
C LEU A 29 -6.64 -3.37 0.98
N GLU A 30 -7.97 -3.42 0.92
CA GLU A 30 -8.83 -2.62 1.78
C GLU A 30 -8.67 -2.95 3.26
N GLU A 31 -8.45 -4.21 3.61
CA GLU A 31 -8.26 -4.61 5.00
C GLU A 31 -6.85 -4.38 5.51
N SER A 32 -5.85 -4.34 4.64
CA SER A 32 -4.45 -4.10 5.03
C SER A 32 -4.05 -2.63 4.99
N VAL A 33 -4.69 -1.80 4.17
CA VAL A 33 -4.29 -0.41 3.97
C VAL A 33 -4.37 0.45 5.24
N PRO A 34 -5.31 0.24 6.19
CA PRO A 34 -5.31 1.02 7.43
C PRO A 34 -4.01 0.90 8.22
N ILE A 35 -3.32 -0.24 8.13
CA ILE A 35 -2.03 -0.45 8.78
C ILE A 35 -0.99 0.50 8.19
N LEU A 36 -0.91 0.58 6.86
CA LEU A 36 0.02 1.48 6.18
C LEU A 36 -0.36 2.95 6.41
N GLU A 37 -1.63 3.29 6.30
CA GLU A 37 -2.11 4.66 6.54
C GLU A 37 -1.73 5.14 7.93
N LYS A 38 -1.94 4.32 8.94
CA LYS A 38 -1.57 4.64 10.32
C LYS A 38 -0.06 4.83 10.47
N ALA A 39 0.74 3.98 9.82
CA ALA A 39 2.20 4.10 9.87
C ALA A 39 2.69 5.39 9.21
N VAL A 40 2.12 5.76 8.06
CA VAL A 40 2.47 7.00 7.35
C VAL A 40 2.09 8.22 8.20
N LYS A 41 0.90 8.22 8.79
CA LYS A 41 0.47 9.29 9.68
C LYS A 41 1.38 9.44 10.90
N ALA A 42 1.81 8.33 11.49
CA ALA A 42 2.70 8.34 12.64
C ALA A 42 4.07 8.93 12.28
N GLU A 43 4.61 8.63 11.12
CA GLU A 43 5.87 9.21 10.67
C GLU A 43 5.70 10.71 10.34
N ALA A 44 4.60 11.09 9.71
CA ALA A 44 4.31 12.50 9.43
C ALA A 44 4.15 13.31 10.72
N ALA A 45 3.58 12.73 11.75
CA ALA A 45 3.38 13.40 13.04
C ALA A 45 4.70 13.78 13.72
N LYS A 46 5.78 13.04 13.43
CA LYS A 46 7.13 13.37 13.96
C LYS A 46 7.68 14.68 13.40
N HIS A 47 7.19 15.12 12.25
CA HIS A 47 7.62 16.33 11.57
C HIS A 47 6.49 17.36 11.53
N LYS A 48 5.63 17.31 12.53
CA LYS A 48 4.40 18.10 12.59
C LYS A 48 4.69 19.59 12.74
N ASP A 49 4.21 20.36 11.79
CA ASP A 49 4.17 21.82 11.87
C ASP A 49 2.76 22.26 12.31
N THR A 50 1.76 22.08 11.46
CA THR A 50 0.36 22.44 11.74
C THR A 50 -0.54 21.25 11.97
N GLY A 51 -0.08 20.02 11.66
CA GLY A 51 -0.90 18.83 11.64
C GLY A 51 -1.71 18.64 10.36
N ALA A 52 -1.76 19.65 9.50
CA ALA A 52 -2.53 19.59 8.25
C ALA A 52 -2.04 18.52 7.30
N MET A 53 -0.73 18.30 7.23
CA MET A 53 -0.16 17.26 6.38
C MET A 53 -0.54 15.86 6.88
N GLU A 54 -0.44 15.63 8.19
CA GLU A 54 -0.86 14.37 8.80
C GLU A 54 -2.33 14.06 8.50
N GLU A 55 -3.19 15.06 8.69
CA GLU A 55 -4.63 14.93 8.43
C GLU A 55 -4.94 14.71 6.94
N SER A 56 -4.06 15.17 6.05
CA SER A 56 -4.23 15.04 4.60
C SER A 56 -3.93 13.63 4.09
N ILE A 57 -3.24 12.81 4.88
CA ILE A 57 -2.85 11.46 4.48
C ILE A 57 -4.07 10.55 4.50
N LYS A 58 -4.40 10.00 3.35
CA LYS A 58 -5.56 9.13 3.17
C LYS A 58 -5.25 8.00 2.19
N ALA A 59 -5.94 6.88 2.38
CA ALA A 59 -5.96 5.82 1.39
C ALA A 59 -6.88 6.23 0.24
N THR A 60 -6.45 6.00 -0.97
CA THR A 60 -7.31 6.12 -2.15
C THR A 60 -8.18 4.86 -2.24
N GLY A 61 -9.21 4.85 -3.06
CA GLY A 61 -9.99 3.63 -3.30
C GLY A 61 -9.15 2.57 -4.01
N ALA A 62 -9.50 1.30 -3.80
CA ALA A 62 -8.87 0.21 -4.54
C ALA A 62 -9.19 0.35 -6.03
N ASP A 63 -8.22 0.14 -6.87
CA ASP A 63 -8.34 0.28 -8.31
C ASP A 63 -7.46 -0.76 -9.01
N ILE A 64 -7.51 -0.80 -10.31
CA ILE A 64 -6.75 -1.74 -11.13
C ILE A 64 -6.10 -1.01 -12.30
N ASN A 65 -4.86 -1.39 -12.62
CA ASN A 65 -4.16 -0.90 -13.81
C ASN A 65 -3.48 -2.06 -14.53
N ALA A 66 -2.64 -1.75 -15.53
CA ALA A 66 -1.93 -2.76 -16.31
C ALA A 66 -1.02 -3.66 -15.46
N LYS A 67 -0.60 -3.20 -14.28
CA LYS A 67 0.27 -3.96 -13.36
C LYS A 67 -0.52 -4.77 -12.32
N GLY A 68 -1.83 -4.55 -12.22
CA GLY A 68 -2.69 -5.28 -11.28
C GLY A 68 -3.49 -4.37 -10.35
N HIS A 69 -4.00 -4.98 -9.31
CA HIS A 69 -4.77 -4.27 -8.28
C HIS A 69 -3.86 -3.45 -7.38
N TYR A 70 -4.29 -2.26 -7.01
CA TYR A 70 -3.51 -1.39 -6.13
C TYR A 70 -4.39 -0.48 -5.30
N ILE A 71 -3.81 0.04 -4.23
CA ILE A 71 -4.36 1.10 -3.42
C ILE A 71 -3.19 1.98 -2.98
N CYS A 72 -3.40 3.29 -2.91
CA CYS A 72 -2.36 4.23 -2.53
C CYS A 72 -2.67 4.87 -1.19
N VAL A 73 -1.63 5.11 -0.39
CA VAL A 73 -1.70 5.95 0.80
C VAL A 73 -0.82 7.16 0.53
N ARG A 74 -1.39 8.34 0.54
CA ARG A 74 -0.67 9.56 0.21
C ARG A 74 -1.33 10.79 0.84
N PRO A 75 -0.55 11.86 1.03
CA PRO A 75 -1.13 13.17 1.34
C PRO A 75 -2.03 13.63 0.21
N THR A 76 -3.19 14.14 0.56
CA THR A 76 -4.19 14.62 -0.40
C THR A 76 -4.44 16.12 -0.23
N GLY A 77 -5.01 16.74 -1.25
CA GLY A 77 -5.42 18.12 -1.18
C GLY A 77 -4.27 19.13 -1.19
N ARG A 78 -4.60 20.36 -0.84
CA ARG A 78 -3.68 21.49 -0.82
C ARG A 78 -3.75 22.19 0.54
N ASP A 79 -2.68 22.88 0.91
CA ASP A 79 -2.68 23.69 2.12
C ASP A 79 -3.37 25.04 1.90
N GLU A 80 -3.37 25.87 2.93
CA GLU A 80 -3.98 27.20 2.89
C GLU A 80 -3.36 28.12 1.84
N LYS A 81 -2.10 27.86 1.48
CA LYS A 81 -1.36 28.65 0.47
C LYS A 81 -1.51 28.09 -0.93
N GLY A 82 -2.31 27.03 -1.11
CA GLY A 82 -2.52 26.37 -2.40
C GLY A 82 -1.44 25.39 -2.81
N VAL A 83 -0.46 25.07 -1.95
CA VAL A 83 0.58 24.10 -2.24
C VAL A 83 0.05 22.69 -1.98
N ARG A 84 0.31 21.76 -2.90
CA ARG A 84 -0.13 20.37 -2.76
C ARG A 84 0.60 19.70 -1.59
N ASN A 85 -0.16 19.02 -0.74
CA ASN A 85 0.42 18.31 0.40
C ASN A 85 1.37 17.20 -0.06
N MET A 86 1.09 16.52 -1.18
CA MET A 86 2.00 15.51 -1.75
C MET A 86 3.34 16.10 -2.16
N GLU A 87 3.36 17.32 -2.68
CA GLU A 87 4.58 18.02 -3.05
C GLU A 87 5.47 18.26 -1.82
N LYS A 88 4.86 18.65 -0.70
CA LYS A 88 5.60 18.83 0.56
C LYS A 88 6.27 17.54 1.02
N VAL A 89 5.56 16.42 0.92
CA VAL A 89 6.10 15.10 1.31
C VAL A 89 7.25 14.69 0.39
N VAL A 90 7.16 14.98 -0.90
CA VAL A 90 8.26 14.70 -1.84
C VAL A 90 9.52 15.46 -1.43
N TYR A 91 9.40 16.73 -1.07
CA TYR A 91 10.54 17.52 -0.59
C TYR A 91 11.11 16.98 0.72
N MET A 92 10.28 16.51 1.61
CA MET A 92 10.73 15.87 2.84
C MET A 92 11.45 14.55 2.57
N GLU A 93 10.91 13.72 1.69
CA GLU A 93 11.45 12.39 1.40
C GLU A 93 12.84 12.46 0.78
N TYR A 94 13.03 13.36 -0.16
CA TYR A 94 14.27 13.44 -0.96
C TYR A 94 15.15 14.63 -0.62
N GLY A 95 14.64 15.58 0.15
CA GLY A 95 15.35 16.82 0.44
C GLY A 95 15.35 17.81 -0.73
N THR A 96 15.93 18.97 -0.51
CA THR A 96 16.12 20.02 -1.52
C THR A 96 17.54 20.57 -1.40
N SER A 97 17.91 21.49 -2.31
CA SER A 97 19.20 22.17 -2.22
C SER A 97 19.36 23.02 -0.95
N LYS A 98 18.24 23.36 -0.29
CA LYS A 98 18.22 24.21 0.91
C LYS A 98 17.81 23.45 2.18
N GLN A 99 17.35 22.22 2.03
CA GLN A 99 16.81 21.45 3.15
C GLN A 99 17.28 20.00 3.09
N LYS A 100 17.79 19.51 4.22
CA LYS A 100 18.14 18.09 4.35
C LYS A 100 16.88 17.22 4.29
N GLU A 101 17.00 16.03 3.73
CA GLU A 101 15.94 15.05 3.71
C GLU A 101 15.47 14.66 5.12
N THR A 102 14.16 14.56 5.29
CA THR A 102 13.50 14.04 6.50
C THR A 102 12.45 13.04 6.06
N PRO A 103 12.86 11.79 5.70
CA PRO A 103 11.95 10.82 5.10
C PRO A 103 10.74 10.50 5.97
N VAL A 104 9.58 10.39 5.36
CA VAL A 104 8.31 10.00 5.99
C VAL A 104 7.83 8.67 5.42
N LEU A 105 7.83 8.54 4.09
CA LEU A 105 7.26 7.37 3.43
C LEU A 105 8.14 6.13 3.60
N SER A 106 9.45 6.25 3.41
CA SER A 106 10.36 5.10 3.50
C SER A 106 10.37 4.45 4.88
N PRO A 107 10.48 5.22 6.01
CA PRO A 107 10.38 4.62 7.33
C PRO A 107 9.03 3.98 7.60
N ALA A 108 7.94 4.61 7.15
CA ALA A 108 6.59 4.09 7.33
C ALA A 108 6.41 2.75 6.62
N VAL A 109 6.87 2.65 5.37
CA VAL A 109 6.81 1.40 4.60
C VAL A 109 7.59 0.30 5.29
N ARG A 110 8.81 0.59 5.76
CA ARG A 110 9.64 -0.39 6.47
C ARG A 110 8.97 -0.93 7.74
N LYS A 111 8.29 -0.07 8.48
CA LYS A 111 7.59 -0.47 9.71
C LYS A 111 6.30 -1.24 9.42
N ALA A 112 5.60 -0.87 8.36
CA ALA A 112 4.30 -1.44 8.02
C ALA A 112 4.38 -2.72 7.19
N GLU A 113 5.49 -2.97 6.50
CA GLU A 113 5.62 -4.07 5.55
C GLU A 113 5.24 -5.42 6.14
N GLY A 114 5.82 -5.80 7.28
CA GLY A 114 5.51 -7.06 7.94
C GLY A 114 4.03 -7.20 8.30
N PRO A 115 3.47 -6.29 9.11
CA PRO A 115 2.06 -6.32 9.46
C PRO A 115 1.10 -6.28 8.27
N VAL A 116 1.43 -5.51 7.21
CA VAL A 116 0.62 -5.46 5.99
C VAL A 116 0.60 -6.81 5.30
N LEU A 117 1.76 -7.43 5.12
CA LEU A 117 1.86 -8.75 4.48
C LEU A 117 1.15 -9.82 5.29
N GLU A 118 1.27 -9.79 6.62
CA GLU A 118 0.55 -10.72 7.50
C GLU A 118 -0.96 -10.57 7.35
N LYS A 119 -1.45 -9.34 7.29
CA LYS A 119 -2.88 -9.06 7.10
C LYS A 119 -3.37 -9.52 5.74
N MET A 120 -2.59 -9.27 4.70
CA MET A 120 -2.92 -9.76 3.35
C MET A 120 -2.99 -11.27 3.31
N GLN A 121 -2.05 -11.96 3.95
CA GLN A 121 -2.05 -13.42 4.01
C GLN A 121 -3.27 -13.94 4.78
N GLU A 122 -3.62 -13.32 5.88
CA GLU A 122 -4.81 -13.66 6.67
C GLU A 122 -6.09 -13.53 5.83
N VAL A 123 -6.24 -12.42 5.12
CA VAL A 123 -7.41 -12.18 4.27
C VAL A 123 -7.46 -13.17 3.12
N PHE A 124 -6.32 -13.40 2.47
CA PHE A 124 -6.23 -14.40 1.40
C PHE A 124 -6.65 -15.78 1.88
N ASN A 125 -6.13 -16.23 3.01
CA ASN A 125 -6.47 -17.54 3.56
C ASN A 125 -7.96 -17.65 3.87
N ARG A 126 -8.54 -16.62 4.47
CA ARG A 126 -9.96 -16.58 4.78
C ARG A 126 -10.83 -16.65 3.54
N GLU A 127 -10.50 -15.86 2.53
CA GLU A 127 -11.29 -15.81 1.29
C GLU A 127 -11.08 -17.05 0.42
N ALA A 128 -9.87 -17.62 0.44
CA ALA A 128 -9.57 -18.83 -0.32
C ALA A 128 -10.28 -20.06 0.23
N GLU A 129 -10.58 -20.10 1.52
CA GLU A 129 -11.33 -21.19 2.15
C GLU A 129 -12.77 -21.30 1.64
N HIS A 130 -13.29 -20.25 1.04
CA HIS A 130 -14.65 -20.20 0.52
C HIS A 130 -14.76 -20.57 -0.98
N LEU A 131 -13.68 -21.08 -1.53
CA LEU A 131 -13.65 -21.50 -2.95
C LEU A 131 -14.16 -22.93 -3.13
#